data_2ba47e48d41f47a812f9fbdd48b0d245
#
_entry.id   2ba47e48d41f47a812f9fbdd48b0d245
#
_cell.length_a   1.000
_cell.length_b   1.000
_cell.length_c   1.000
_cell.angle_alpha   90.00
_cell.angle_beta   90.00
_cell.angle_gamma   90.00
#
_symmetry.space_group_name_H-M   'P 1'
#
loop_
_entity.id
_entity.type
_entity.pdbx_description
1 polymer ?
#
loop_
_entity_poly.entity_id
_entity_poly.type
_entity_poly.pdbx_seq_one_letter_code
_entity_poly.pdbx_strand_id
1 'polypeptide(L)'
;HIIQEQEQKYEELDNQLKTFTSEMKNDGIQEKINQFNVFFTNYCDQLYGEKYFAVYNKNWRKEKSFPLTIGSLNGNLGTGKKKAIIVAFDLAYMQYSIKMGIDAPRFVIHDKMENTHINQLKTIFNICNTIDGQYIIPILRERIDKIDQKYIEKSKILELSSNNKFFK
;
A
#
# COMPACT_ATOMS: atom_id res chain seq x y z
N HIS A 1 -21.62 44.31 4.70
CA HIS A 1 -22.03 43.55 3.50
C HIS A 1 -21.08 42.39 3.21
N ILE A 2 -19.79 42.66 2.98
CA ILE A 2 -18.79 41.63 2.63
C ILE A 2 -18.61 40.58 3.75
N ILE A 3 -18.59 41.00 5.00
CA ILE A 3 -18.46 40.11 6.16
C ILE A 3 -19.66 39.17 6.27
N GLN A 4 -20.89 39.71 6.09
CA GLN A 4 -22.11 38.92 6.14
C GLN A 4 -22.21 37.88 5.00
N GLU A 5 -21.76 38.24 3.80
CA GLU A 5 -21.68 37.30 2.67
C GLU A 5 -20.68 36.18 2.93
N GLN A 6 -19.57 36.50 3.56
CA GLN A 6 -18.54 35.48 3.90
C GLN A 6 -19.04 34.58 5.06
N GLU A 7 -19.73 35.12 6.04
CA GLU A 7 -20.32 34.32 7.12
C GLU A 7 -21.38 33.36 6.57
N GLN A 8 -22.28 33.83 5.68
CA GLN A 8 -23.27 32.97 5.04
C GLN A 8 -22.64 31.85 4.22
N LYS A 9 -21.60 32.18 3.47
CA LYS A 9 -20.86 31.18 2.67
C LYS A 9 -20.12 30.16 3.54
N TYR A 10 -19.64 30.60 4.69
CA TYR A 10 -19.00 29.72 5.67
C TYR A 10 -20.01 28.74 6.29
N GLU A 11 -21.20 29.24 6.69
CA GLU A 11 -22.29 28.39 7.20
C GLU A 11 -22.79 27.39 6.16
N GLU A 12 -22.92 27.80 4.91
CA GLU A 12 -23.33 26.92 3.82
C GLU A 12 -22.31 25.80 3.57
N LEU A 13 -21.02 26.14 3.54
CA LEU A 13 -19.91 25.17 3.42
C LEU A 13 -19.83 24.23 4.63
N ASP A 14 -20.05 24.74 5.84
CA ASP A 14 -20.06 23.91 7.05
C ASP A 14 -21.25 22.93 7.07
N ASN A 15 -22.40 23.36 6.59
CA ASN A 15 -23.60 22.53 6.45
C ASN A 15 -23.42 21.47 5.34
N GLN A 16 -22.84 21.83 4.19
CA GLN A 16 -22.48 20.86 3.15
C GLN A 16 -21.47 19.83 3.68
N LEU A 17 -20.48 20.28 4.44
CA LEU A 17 -19.47 19.43 5.06
C LEU A 17 -20.08 18.47 6.10
N LYS A 18 -21.06 18.93 6.88
CA LYS A 18 -21.83 18.10 7.82
C LYS A 18 -22.68 17.06 7.11
N THR A 19 -23.32 17.43 6.01
CA THR A 19 -24.13 16.52 5.19
C THR A 19 -23.25 15.46 4.55
N PHE A 20 -22.15 15.84 3.88
CA PHE A 20 -21.15 14.91 3.36
C PHE A 20 -20.58 13.99 4.45
N THR A 21 -20.30 14.53 5.63
CA THR A 21 -19.77 13.75 6.76
C THR A 21 -20.81 12.79 7.33
N SER A 22 -22.12 13.13 7.28
CA SER A 22 -23.20 12.24 7.71
C SER A 22 -23.49 11.13 6.69
N GLU A 23 -23.38 11.42 5.41
CA GLU A 23 -23.49 10.43 4.33
C GLU A 23 -22.29 9.48 4.34
N MET A 24 -21.09 9.96 4.68
CA MET A 24 -19.90 9.13 4.92
C MET A 24 -19.95 8.38 6.26
N LYS A 25 -20.89 8.67 7.14
CA LYS A 25 -21.05 7.95 8.43
C LYS A 25 -21.63 6.56 8.30
N ASN A 26 -22.13 6.18 7.14
CA ASN A 26 -22.64 4.84 6.93
C ASN A 26 -21.49 3.88 6.63
N ASP A 27 -21.40 2.87 7.41
CA ASP A 27 -20.76 1.53 7.39
C ASP A 27 -19.87 1.12 6.18
N GLY A 28 -19.96 1.77 5.02
CA GLY A 28 -19.23 1.41 3.82
C GLY A 28 -17.70 1.57 3.90
N ILE A 29 -17.16 2.53 4.67
CA ILE A 29 -15.70 2.68 4.79
C ILE A 29 -15.11 1.54 5.63
N GLN A 30 -15.77 1.20 6.74
CA GLN A 30 -15.32 0.11 7.60
C GLN A 30 -15.37 -1.23 6.87
N GLU A 31 -16.40 -1.46 6.08
CA GLU A 31 -16.50 -2.66 5.26
C GLU A 31 -15.40 -2.74 4.19
N LYS A 32 -15.14 -1.65 3.49
CA LYS A 32 -14.04 -1.55 2.52
C LYS A 32 -12.67 -1.83 3.17
N ILE A 33 -12.44 -1.30 4.37
CA ILE A 33 -11.21 -1.56 5.13
C ILE A 33 -11.14 -3.00 5.58
N ASN A 34 -12.24 -3.60 6.01
CA ASN A 34 -12.28 -5.01 6.36
C ASN A 34 -11.95 -5.90 5.15
N GLN A 35 -12.50 -5.60 3.99
CA GLN A 35 -12.20 -6.30 2.74
C GLN A 35 -10.74 -6.12 2.29
N PHE A 36 -10.19 -4.91 2.42
CA PHE A 36 -8.78 -4.63 2.18
C PHE A 36 -7.88 -5.43 3.14
N ASN A 37 -8.23 -5.47 4.42
CA ASN A 37 -7.48 -6.17 5.46
C ASN A 37 -7.39 -7.69 5.21
N VAL A 38 -8.32 -8.29 4.49
CA VAL A 38 -8.23 -9.70 4.08
C VAL A 38 -6.93 -9.95 3.30
N PHE A 39 -6.56 -9.06 2.39
CA PHE A 39 -5.32 -9.16 1.63
C PHE A 39 -4.12 -8.65 2.44
N PHE A 40 -4.25 -7.48 3.04
CA PHE A 40 -3.15 -6.82 3.73
C PHE A 40 -2.61 -7.64 4.90
N THR A 41 -3.48 -8.14 5.77
CA THR A 41 -3.08 -8.99 6.90
C THR A 41 -2.44 -10.29 6.42
N ASN A 42 -2.99 -10.90 5.37
CA ASN A 42 -2.45 -12.13 4.81
C ASN A 42 -1.05 -11.92 4.21
N TYR A 43 -0.84 -10.83 3.47
CA TYR A 43 0.47 -10.54 2.88
C TYR A 43 1.51 -10.16 3.94
N CYS A 44 1.10 -9.45 5.00
CA CYS A 44 1.98 -9.19 6.14
C CYS A 44 2.42 -10.49 6.82
N ASP A 45 1.50 -11.41 7.05
CA ASP A 45 1.77 -12.72 7.64
C ASP A 45 2.73 -13.54 6.78
N GLN A 46 2.50 -13.61 5.47
CA GLN A 46 3.39 -14.32 4.54
C GLN A 46 4.80 -13.72 4.46
N LEU A 47 4.91 -12.40 4.50
CA LEU A 47 6.18 -11.68 4.35
C LEU A 47 6.99 -11.62 5.65
N TYR A 48 6.32 -11.58 6.80
CA TYR A 48 6.96 -11.27 8.08
C TYR A 48 6.56 -12.16 9.23
N GLY A 49 5.59 -13.07 9.07
CA GLY A 49 5.04 -13.88 10.15
C GLY A 49 4.29 -13.06 11.20
N GLU A 50 3.87 -11.85 10.85
CA GLU A 50 3.16 -10.94 11.75
C GLU A 50 1.93 -10.36 11.07
N LYS A 51 0.83 -10.24 11.82
CA LYS A 51 -0.43 -9.73 11.32
C LYS A 51 -0.57 -8.24 11.61
N TYR A 52 -0.62 -7.45 10.55
CA TYR A 52 -0.94 -6.03 10.57
C TYR A 52 -2.30 -5.80 9.92
N PHE A 53 -2.95 -4.74 10.31
CA PHE A 53 -4.26 -4.36 9.76
C PHE A 53 -4.39 -2.84 9.68
N ALA A 54 -5.09 -2.38 8.67
CA ALA A 54 -5.46 -0.98 8.51
C ALA A 54 -6.67 -0.67 9.39
N VAL A 55 -6.62 0.47 10.08
CA VAL A 55 -7.68 0.96 10.95
C VAL A 55 -8.10 2.36 10.52
N TYR A 56 -9.40 2.56 10.34
CA TYR A 56 -9.93 3.88 10.08
C TYR A 56 -10.19 4.63 11.37
N ASN A 57 -9.55 5.79 11.52
CA ASN A 57 -9.77 6.69 12.64
C ASN A 57 -10.92 7.65 12.32
N LYS A 58 -12.09 7.40 12.87
CA LYS A 58 -13.28 8.28 12.67
C LYS A 58 -13.09 9.71 13.21
N ASN A 59 -12.18 9.89 14.16
CA ASN A 59 -11.93 11.15 14.82
C ASN A 59 -10.69 11.90 14.29
N TRP A 60 -10.11 11.43 13.18
CA TRP A 60 -8.83 11.93 12.67
C TRP A 60 -8.74 13.46 12.54
N ARG A 61 -9.86 14.12 12.19
CA ARG A 61 -9.91 15.60 12.08
C ARG A 61 -9.84 16.29 13.45
N LYS A 62 -10.56 15.76 14.45
CA LYS A 62 -10.54 16.29 15.82
C LYS A 62 -9.19 16.08 16.49
N GLU A 63 -8.57 14.93 16.25
CA GLU A 63 -7.29 14.51 16.80
C GLU A 63 -6.10 15.05 16.00
N LYS A 64 -6.33 15.76 14.89
CA LYS A 64 -5.29 16.24 13.96
C LYS A 64 -4.32 15.10 13.56
N SER A 65 -4.86 13.90 13.38
CA SER A 65 -4.16 12.67 13.07
C SER A 65 -4.41 12.24 11.62
N PHE A 66 -4.01 11.03 11.24
CA PHE A 66 -4.29 10.49 9.91
C PHE A 66 -5.59 9.67 9.90
N PRO A 67 -6.35 9.70 8.79
CA PRO A 67 -7.59 8.93 8.67
C PRO A 67 -7.36 7.42 8.65
N LEU A 68 -6.18 6.98 8.19
CA LEU A 68 -5.80 5.58 8.13
C LEU A 68 -4.53 5.37 8.94
N THR A 69 -4.56 4.40 9.84
CA THR A 69 -3.41 3.98 10.65
C THR A 69 -3.19 2.47 10.53
N ILE A 70 -1.99 2.02 10.84
CA ILE A 70 -1.66 0.60 10.84
C ILE A 70 -1.57 0.10 12.27
N GLY A 71 -2.39 -0.87 12.61
CA GLY A 71 -2.38 -1.60 13.88
C GLY A 71 -1.63 -2.92 13.77
N SER A 72 -1.13 -3.41 14.90
CA SER A 72 -0.53 -4.74 15.03
C SER A 72 -1.10 -5.45 16.25
N LEU A 73 -1.29 -6.76 16.15
CA LEU A 73 -1.71 -7.58 17.29
C LEU A 73 -0.57 -7.78 18.30
N ASN A 74 0.68 -7.67 17.87
CA ASN A 74 1.85 -8.04 18.66
C ASN A 74 2.68 -6.85 19.17
N GLY A 75 2.15 -5.61 19.12
CA GLY A 75 2.83 -4.43 19.68
C GLY A 75 3.60 -3.56 18.67
N ASN A 76 4.63 -2.85 19.09
CA ASN A 76 5.25 -1.72 18.39
C ASN A 76 5.91 -2.07 17.05
N LEU A 77 5.63 -1.24 16.06
CA LEU A 77 6.29 -1.19 14.75
C LEU A 77 7.77 -0.76 14.88
N GLY A 78 8.68 -1.72 14.90
CA GLY A 78 10.12 -1.44 14.75
C GLY A 78 10.44 -0.79 13.40
N THR A 79 11.47 0.07 13.35
CA THR A 79 11.84 0.84 12.15
C THR A 79 12.18 -0.01 10.92
N GLY A 80 12.74 -1.21 11.11
CA GLY A 80 13.05 -2.14 10.02
C GLY A 80 11.82 -2.76 9.35
N LYS A 81 10.70 -2.83 10.05
CA LYS A 81 9.45 -3.41 9.57
C LYS A 81 8.62 -2.46 8.71
N LYS A 82 8.88 -1.16 8.77
CA LYS A 82 8.10 -0.16 8.03
C LYS A 82 8.12 -0.34 6.51
N LYS A 83 9.29 -0.61 5.92
CA LYS A 83 9.41 -0.85 4.47
C LYS A 83 8.62 -2.07 4.01
N ALA A 84 8.65 -3.05 4.82
CA ALA A 84 8.00 -4.31 4.66
C ALA A 84 6.48 -4.20 4.61
N ILE A 85 5.93 -3.42 5.51
CA ILE A 85 4.50 -3.13 5.59
C ILE A 85 4.05 -2.33 4.35
N ILE A 86 4.88 -1.43 3.83
CA ILE A 86 4.58 -0.69 2.61
C ILE A 86 4.42 -1.64 1.43
N VAL A 87 5.32 -2.60 1.25
CA VAL A 87 5.21 -3.62 0.19
C VAL A 87 3.92 -4.42 0.31
N ALA A 88 3.62 -4.92 1.52
CA ALA A 88 2.39 -5.66 1.76
C ALA A 88 1.14 -4.81 1.49
N PHE A 89 1.17 -3.53 1.89
CA PHE A 89 0.08 -2.59 1.67
C PHE A 89 -0.18 -2.36 0.17
N ASP A 90 0.87 -2.10 -0.61
CA ASP A 90 0.74 -1.80 -2.03
C ASP A 90 0.26 -3.02 -2.83
N LEU A 91 0.79 -4.21 -2.53
CA LEU A 91 0.31 -5.46 -3.12
C LEU A 91 -1.14 -5.74 -2.75
N ALA A 92 -1.51 -5.51 -1.48
CA ALA A 92 -2.88 -5.68 -1.01
C ALA A 92 -3.84 -4.68 -1.66
N TYR A 93 -3.41 -3.42 -1.83
CA TYR A 93 -4.21 -2.40 -2.50
C TYR A 93 -4.45 -2.74 -3.97
N MET A 94 -3.43 -3.21 -4.67
CA MET A 94 -3.55 -3.65 -6.06
C MET A 94 -4.54 -4.82 -6.18
N GLN A 95 -4.39 -5.85 -5.34
CA GLN A 95 -5.29 -7.02 -5.33
C GLN A 95 -6.74 -6.64 -4.95
N TYR A 96 -6.89 -5.79 -3.94
CA TYR A 96 -8.19 -5.27 -3.52
C TYR A 96 -8.86 -4.49 -4.64
N SER A 97 -8.14 -3.57 -5.30
CA SER A 97 -8.67 -2.76 -6.39
C SER A 97 -9.15 -3.62 -7.56
N ILE A 98 -8.39 -4.64 -7.93
CA ILE A 98 -8.76 -5.59 -8.97
C ILE A 98 -10.06 -6.33 -8.58
N LYS A 99 -10.11 -6.86 -7.36
CA LYS A 99 -11.26 -7.63 -6.88
C LYS A 99 -12.54 -6.79 -6.78
N MET A 100 -12.40 -5.52 -6.41
CA MET A 100 -13.53 -4.60 -6.27
C MET A 100 -13.91 -3.89 -7.59
N GLY A 101 -13.20 -4.14 -8.69
CA GLY A 101 -13.42 -3.45 -9.97
C GLY A 101 -13.14 -1.95 -9.91
N ILE A 102 -12.22 -1.53 -9.01
CA ILE A 102 -11.81 -0.13 -8.89
C ILE A 102 -10.87 0.19 -10.04
N ASP A 103 -11.15 1.27 -10.76
CA ASP A 103 -10.30 1.76 -11.83
C ASP A 103 -9.05 2.44 -11.23
N ALA A 104 -8.03 1.65 -10.97
CA ALA A 104 -6.76 2.05 -10.38
C ALA A 104 -5.59 1.44 -11.17
N PRO A 105 -4.41 2.09 -11.15
CA PRO A 105 -3.21 1.53 -11.78
C PRO A 105 -2.90 0.12 -11.25
N ARG A 106 -2.67 -0.81 -12.16
CA ARG A 106 -2.33 -2.20 -11.82
C ARG A 106 -0.82 -2.42 -11.83
N PHE A 107 -0.07 -1.45 -11.35
CA PHE A 107 1.37 -1.58 -11.20
C PHE A 107 1.87 -0.84 -9.96
N VAL A 108 2.97 -1.35 -9.41
CA VAL A 108 3.70 -0.74 -8.29
C VAL A 108 5.18 -0.73 -8.63
N ILE A 109 5.85 0.37 -8.33
CA ILE A 109 7.30 0.51 -8.48
C ILE A 109 7.89 0.75 -7.09
N HIS A 110 8.75 -0.15 -6.64
CA HIS A 110 9.50 0.02 -5.40
C HIS A 110 10.98 0.22 -5.68
N ASP A 111 11.51 1.33 -5.21
CA ASP A 111 12.95 1.60 -5.18
C ASP A 111 13.55 1.12 -3.84
N LYS A 112 14.85 0.86 -3.84
CA LYS A 112 15.64 0.54 -2.63
C LYS A 112 15.21 -0.74 -1.89
N MET A 113 15.04 -1.82 -2.64
CA MET A 113 14.77 -3.16 -2.09
C MET A 113 16.05 -3.95 -1.77
N GLU A 114 17.22 -3.32 -1.83
CA GLU A 114 18.52 -3.96 -1.67
C GLU A 114 18.69 -4.64 -0.30
N ASN A 115 18.05 -4.09 0.74
CA ASN A 115 18.11 -4.62 2.10
C ASN A 115 17.04 -5.67 2.42
N THR A 116 16.19 -6.01 1.45
CA THR A 116 15.14 -7.01 1.66
C THR A 116 15.79 -8.41 1.70
N HIS A 117 15.40 -9.21 2.70
CA HIS A 117 15.93 -10.58 2.80
C HIS A 117 15.50 -11.43 1.60
N ILE A 118 16.37 -12.35 1.16
CA ILE A 118 16.14 -13.18 -0.03
C ILE A 118 14.82 -13.98 0.06
N ASN A 119 14.51 -14.52 1.23
CA ASN A 119 13.25 -15.24 1.43
C ASN A 119 12.03 -14.34 1.27
N GLN A 120 12.12 -13.08 1.70
CA GLN A 120 11.05 -12.10 1.49
C GLN A 120 10.90 -11.74 0.02
N LEU A 121 12.00 -11.59 -0.74
CA LEU A 121 11.95 -11.39 -2.19
C LEU A 121 11.26 -12.56 -2.89
N LYS A 122 11.58 -13.81 -2.52
CA LYS A 122 10.88 -15.00 -3.05
C LYS A 122 9.38 -14.97 -2.74
N THR A 123 9.02 -14.60 -1.52
CA THR A 123 7.60 -14.46 -1.13
C THR A 123 6.91 -13.38 -1.94
N ILE A 124 7.55 -12.21 -2.14
CA ILE A 124 7.03 -11.14 -3.00
C ILE A 124 6.77 -11.66 -4.42
N PHE A 125 7.74 -12.35 -5.03
CA PHE A 125 7.56 -12.93 -6.37
C PHE A 125 6.40 -13.92 -6.42
N ASN A 126 6.25 -14.76 -5.41
CA ASN A 126 5.13 -15.70 -5.33
C ASN A 126 3.78 -14.97 -5.24
N ILE A 127 3.68 -13.94 -4.41
CA ILE A 127 2.47 -13.11 -4.30
C ILE A 127 2.18 -12.42 -5.64
N CYS A 128 3.19 -11.80 -6.27
CA CYS A 128 3.03 -11.12 -7.56
C CYS A 128 2.51 -12.04 -8.66
N ASN A 129 2.89 -13.31 -8.66
CA ASN A 129 2.39 -14.29 -9.62
C ASN A 129 0.90 -14.61 -9.46
N THR A 130 0.28 -14.22 -8.36
CA THR A 130 -1.17 -14.42 -8.08
C THR A 130 -2.01 -13.17 -8.34
N ILE A 131 -1.37 -12.03 -8.63
CA ILE A 131 -2.03 -10.74 -8.84
C ILE A 131 -2.00 -10.41 -10.34
N ASP A 132 -3.12 -10.01 -10.91
CA ASP A 132 -3.21 -9.49 -12.27
C ASP A 132 -2.71 -8.03 -12.33
N GLY A 133 -1.40 -7.86 -12.14
CA GLY A 133 -0.74 -6.58 -12.08
C GLY A 133 0.77 -6.70 -12.20
N GLN A 134 1.46 -5.56 -12.23
CA GLN A 134 2.92 -5.50 -12.37
C GLN A 134 3.56 -4.96 -11.09
N TYR A 135 4.59 -5.65 -10.61
CA TYR A 135 5.42 -5.19 -9.52
C TYR A 135 6.85 -5.03 -10.02
N ILE A 136 7.33 -3.80 -10.07
CA ILE A 136 8.60 -3.42 -10.67
C ILE A 136 9.58 -3.05 -9.56
N ILE A 137 10.71 -3.76 -9.48
CA ILE A 137 11.77 -3.49 -8.50
C ILE A 137 13.15 -3.54 -9.16
N PRO A 138 14.02 -2.57 -8.90
CA PRO A 138 15.44 -2.69 -9.21
C PRO A 138 16.11 -3.60 -8.16
N ILE A 139 16.85 -4.58 -8.62
CA ILE A 139 17.59 -5.49 -7.75
C ILE A 139 19.05 -5.58 -8.22
N LEU A 140 19.98 -5.50 -7.28
CA LEU A 140 21.40 -5.68 -7.58
C LEU A 140 21.68 -7.14 -8.00
N ARG A 141 22.55 -7.32 -9.01
CA ARG A 141 22.90 -8.63 -9.54
C ARG A 141 23.38 -9.61 -8.47
N GLU A 142 24.21 -9.15 -7.55
CA GLU A 142 24.72 -9.94 -6.41
C GLU A 142 23.62 -10.56 -5.54
N ARG A 143 22.43 -9.94 -5.53
CA ARG A 143 21.26 -10.45 -4.84
C ARG A 143 20.51 -11.45 -5.66
N ILE A 144 20.41 -11.20 -6.97
CA ILE A 144 19.73 -12.07 -7.92
C ILE A 144 20.43 -13.43 -7.99
N ASP A 145 21.75 -13.48 -7.99
CA ASP A 145 22.54 -14.71 -8.07
C ASP A 145 22.25 -15.70 -6.91
N LYS A 146 21.64 -15.21 -5.82
CA LYS A 146 21.17 -16.01 -4.67
C LYS A 146 19.71 -16.43 -4.76
N ILE A 147 19.01 -16.03 -5.81
CA ILE A 147 17.61 -16.39 -6.07
C ILE A 147 17.60 -17.48 -7.15
N ASP A 148 16.67 -18.41 -7.06
CA ASP A 148 16.49 -19.46 -8.06
C ASP A 148 16.25 -18.85 -9.46
N GLN A 149 16.99 -19.33 -10.45
CA GLN A 149 16.95 -18.84 -11.84
C GLN A 149 15.54 -18.80 -12.43
N LYS A 150 14.68 -19.73 -12.03
CA LYS A 150 13.27 -19.75 -12.49
C LYS A 150 12.49 -18.46 -12.22
N TYR A 151 12.83 -17.72 -11.13
CA TYR A 151 12.20 -16.43 -10.85
C TYR A 151 12.77 -15.33 -11.73
N ILE A 152 14.08 -15.41 -12.01
CA ILE A 152 14.80 -14.40 -12.78
C ILE A 152 14.38 -14.43 -14.25
N GLU A 153 14.40 -15.61 -14.87
CA GLU A 153 14.07 -15.76 -16.29
C GLU A 153 12.66 -15.28 -16.64
N LYS A 154 11.70 -15.47 -15.73
CA LYS A 154 10.31 -15.02 -15.92
C LYS A 154 10.10 -13.54 -15.63
N SER A 155 10.96 -12.93 -14.82
CA SER A 155 10.71 -11.59 -14.24
C SER A 155 11.68 -10.52 -14.71
N LYS A 156 12.83 -10.91 -15.30
CA LYS A 156 13.85 -9.95 -15.75
C LYS A 156 13.38 -9.21 -17.00
N ILE A 157 13.15 -7.90 -16.88
CA ILE A 157 12.74 -7.03 -17.98
C ILE A 157 13.95 -6.29 -18.57
N LEU A 158 14.87 -5.85 -17.70
CA LEU A 158 16.00 -5.01 -18.09
C LEU A 158 17.23 -5.37 -17.25
N GLU A 159 18.40 -5.37 -17.88
CA GLU A 159 19.69 -5.50 -17.21
C GLU A 159 20.56 -4.32 -17.58
N LEU A 160 21.04 -3.59 -16.55
CA LEU A 160 21.93 -2.44 -16.71
C LEU A 160 23.31 -2.77 -16.14
N SER A 161 24.34 -2.27 -16.78
CA SER A 161 25.74 -2.41 -16.36
C SER A 161 26.52 -1.14 -16.63
N SER A 162 27.79 -1.08 -16.20
CA SER A 162 28.68 0.04 -16.52
C SER A 162 28.81 0.29 -18.03
N ASN A 163 28.72 -0.79 -18.84
CA ASN A 163 28.83 -0.76 -20.30
C ASN A 163 27.47 -0.70 -21.02
N ASN A 164 26.38 -0.95 -20.30
CA ASN A 164 25.02 -0.92 -20.83
C ASN A 164 24.14 -0.06 -19.93
N LYS A 165 24.21 1.25 -20.15
CA LYS A 165 23.47 2.25 -19.37
C LYS A 165 22.15 2.58 -20.07
N PHE A 166 21.14 2.95 -19.27
CA PHE A 166 19.85 3.40 -19.79
C PHE A 166 19.96 4.73 -20.55
N PHE A 167 20.81 5.63 -20.03
CA PHE A 167 21.15 6.90 -20.68
C PHE A 167 22.64 6.89 -21.07
N LYS A 168 22.91 7.31 -22.30
CA LYS A 168 24.27 7.51 -22.82
C LYS A 168 24.79 8.87 -22.41
#